data_a146c6dfac41f42e5922f40f4167bdda
#
_entry.id   a146c6dfac41f42e5922f40f4167bdda
#
_cell.length_a   1.000
_cell.length_b   1.000
_cell.length_c   1.000
_cell.angle_alpha   90.00
_cell.angle_beta   90.00
_cell.angle_gamma   90.00
#
_symmetry.space_group_name_H-M   'P 1'
#
loop_
_entity.id
_entity.type
_entity.pdbx_description
1 polymer ?
#
loop_
_entity_poly.entity_id
_entity_poly.type
_entity_poly.pdbx_seq_one_letter_code
_entity_poly.pdbx_strand_id
1 'polypeptide(L)'
;MKDSQSKIHPGSGRRKALEFNKGRQSDDQSIDDLKNLIPNEYFRQRDMLIESLHLIQDHYKCLKPKHLTALSELTNLPLTEIYETASFYAHFDIYKEDDISPPETTIRVCDGITCEMNGCKTLEKNLSDSVSSNVRVVRAPCMGRCHQAPVVEVGKKHFVNADVSVVQKALEEQDTKPVIPNYISYDDYVKNGGYKILNDCIENKKDPMKLIEEMEQSGLRGLGGAGFPTGRKWRFVRAENKPRLMAINGDEGEPGTFKDHHYLTRDPHRFLEGMLIAAWVVEATDVYIYMRDEYPDVIKFLKKEIKILEEKNLNIKTRIHFRRGAGAYICGEESSMLESLEGKRGLPRHKPPFPSQVGLFGRPTLIHNVETVFWVREILEKGAVWFSSHGLNGRKGLRTFSVSGRVKNPGVKLAPAGITIKQLIDEYCGGIQEGHTFKAYLPGGASGGILPAKLDNIPLDFDTLQELSLIHISEPTRQVP
;
A
#
# COMPACT_ATOMS: atom_id res chain seq x y z
N MET A 1 -25.86 -36.44 15.44
CA MET A 1 -25.80 -37.39 14.30
C MET A 1 -26.32 -36.66 13.08
N LYS A 2 -25.45 -36.14 12.23
CA LYS A 2 -25.86 -35.59 10.93
C LYS A 2 -26.04 -36.78 9.96
N ASP A 3 -27.19 -36.90 9.35
CA ASP A 3 -27.42 -37.85 8.28
C ASP A 3 -26.43 -37.60 7.14
N SER A 4 -25.42 -38.45 7.03
CA SER A 4 -24.48 -38.43 5.93
C SER A 4 -25.18 -38.94 4.66
N GLN A 5 -25.63 -38.02 3.83
CA GLN A 5 -26.06 -38.40 2.48
C GLN A 5 -24.84 -38.83 1.67
N SER A 6 -24.75 -40.13 1.44
CA SER A 6 -23.66 -40.73 0.67
C SER A 6 -23.81 -40.45 -0.82
N LYS A 7 -22.84 -39.78 -1.44
CA LYS A 7 -22.79 -39.59 -2.90
C LYS A 7 -22.02 -40.72 -3.58
N ILE A 8 -22.47 -41.14 -4.76
CA ILE A 8 -21.79 -42.14 -5.59
C ILE A 8 -20.62 -41.42 -6.30
N HIS A 9 -19.40 -41.89 -6.07
CA HIS A 9 -18.23 -41.36 -6.78
C HIS A 9 -18.21 -41.82 -8.24
N PRO A 10 -18.03 -40.96 -9.25
CA PRO A 10 -18.12 -41.29 -10.68
C PRO A 10 -17.19 -42.44 -11.15
N GLY A 11 -16.14 -42.76 -10.46
CA GLY A 11 -15.19 -43.83 -10.80
C GLY A 11 -15.27 -45.06 -9.91
N SER A 12 -16.20 -45.11 -8.93
CA SER A 12 -16.23 -46.20 -7.92
C SER A 12 -17.30 -47.27 -8.13
N GLY A 13 -17.96 -47.26 -9.26
CA GLY A 13 -19.08 -48.14 -9.50
C GLY A 13 -20.24 -47.86 -8.54
N ARG A 14 -20.95 -48.89 -8.04
CA ARG A 14 -22.10 -48.74 -7.15
C ARG A 14 -21.74 -48.53 -5.66
N ARG A 15 -20.48 -48.24 -5.29
CA ARG A 15 -20.09 -47.98 -3.89
C ARG A 15 -20.47 -46.57 -3.50
N LYS A 16 -21.22 -46.42 -2.42
CA LYS A 16 -21.47 -45.12 -1.78
C LYS A 16 -20.17 -44.63 -1.17
N ALA A 17 -19.65 -43.52 -1.65
CA ALA A 17 -18.52 -42.86 -1.03
C ALA A 17 -19.04 -42.03 0.16
N LEU A 18 -18.36 -42.13 1.31
CA LEU A 18 -18.56 -41.21 2.43
C LEU A 18 -18.07 -39.84 2.00
N GLU A 19 -18.84 -38.81 2.33
CA GLU A 19 -18.50 -37.40 2.04
C GLU A 19 -17.45 -36.89 3.05
N PHE A 20 -16.22 -37.33 2.87
CA PHE A 20 -15.08 -36.78 3.59
C PHE A 20 -14.32 -35.82 2.69
N ASN A 21 -14.04 -34.64 3.18
CA ASN A 21 -13.07 -33.78 2.52
C ASN A 21 -11.74 -34.49 2.42
N LYS A 22 -11.11 -34.50 1.25
CA LYS A 22 -9.77 -35.06 1.09
C LYS A 22 -8.77 -34.18 1.83
N GLY A 23 -7.85 -34.81 2.56
CA GLY A 23 -6.78 -34.13 3.29
C GLY A 23 -7.04 -34.02 4.79
N ARG A 24 -6.39 -33.05 5.44
CA ARG A 24 -6.54 -32.78 6.87
C ARG A 24 -7.97 -32.33 7.18
N GLN A 25 -8.55 -32.88 8.23
CA GLN A 25 -9.86 -32.50 8.73
C GLN A 25 -9.71 -31.41 9.79
N SER A 26 -10.67 -30.48 9.85
CA SER A 26 -10.80 -29.51 10.91
C SER A 26 -11.40 -30.15 12.16
N ASP A 27 -11.02 -29.66 13.33
CA ASP A 27 -11.70 -29.96 14.59
C ASP A 27 -12.76 -28.89 14.89
N ASP A 28 -13.81 -29.29 15.64
CA ASP A 28 -14.94 -28.40 15.94
C ASP A 28 -14.49 -27.15 16.72
N GLN A 29 -13.49 -27.29 17.61
CA GLN A 29 -12.97 -26.18 18.39
C GLN A 29 -12.32 -25.11 17.48
N SER A 30 -11.46 -25.50 16.53
CA SER A 30 -10.82 -24.58 15.59
C SER A 30 -11.85 -23.87 14.69
N ILE A 31 -12.94 -24.56 14.33
CA ILE A 31 -14.03 -23.95 13.57
C ILE A 31 -14.74 -22.87 14.41
N ASP A 32 -15.08 -23.18 15.66
CA ASP A 32 -15.77 -22.25 16.54
C ASP A 32 -14.88 -21.06 16.92
N ASP A 33 -13.59 -21.29 17.15
CA ASP A 33 -12.61 -20.23 17.40
C ASP A 33 -12.57 -19.22 16.24
N LEU A 34 -12.53 -19.70 14.99
CA LEU A 34 -12.52 -18.82 13.82
C LEU A 34 -13.86 -18.11 13.59
N LYS A 35 -15.01 -18.76 13.87
CA LYS A 35 -16.32 -18.09 13.79
C LYS A 35 -16.46 -16.96 14.80
N ASN A 36 -15.83 -17.07 15.97
CA ASN A 36 -15.80 -16.01 16.97
C ASN A 36 -14.84 -14.87 16.63
N LEU A 37 -13.79 -15.18 15.87
CA LEU A 37 -12.72 -14.22 15.51
C LEU A 37 -13.01 -13.44 14.22
N ILE A 38 -13.58 -14.10 13.21
CA ILE A 38 -13.75 -13.59 11.85
C ILE A 38 -15.22 -13.28 11.59
N PRO A 39 -15.56 -12.09 11.06
CA PRO A 39 -16.93 -11.77 10.67
C PRO A 39 -17.51 -12.78 9.68
N ASN A 40 -18.75 -13.24 9.91
CA ASN A 40 -19.38 -14.30 9.11
C ASN A 40 -19.47 -13.98 7.62
N GLU A 41 -19.61 -12.71 7.26
CA GLU A 41 -19.65 -12.25 5.88
C GLU A 41 -18.33 -12.49 5.14
N TYR A 42 -17.18 -12.54 5.84
CA TYR A 42 -15.87 -12.79 5.22
C TYR A 42 -15.77 -14.20 4.65
N PHE A 43 -16.41 -15.18 5.28
CA PHE A 43 -16.35 -16.57 4.80
C PHE A 43 -16.99 -16.80 3.43
N ARG A 44 -17.82 -15.87 2.95
CA ARG A 44 -18.50 -15.96 1.66
C ARG A 44 -17.81 -15.18 0.55
N GLN A 45 -16.70 -14.49 0.86
CA GLN A 45 -16.04 -13.57 -0.04
C GLN A 45 -14.55 -13.94 -0.14
N ARG A 46 -14.14 -14.45 -1.31
CA ARG A 46 -12.74 -14.82 -1.53
C ARG A 46 -11.79 -13.66 -1.31
N ASP A 47 -12.17 -12.45 -1.69
CA ASP A 47 -11.37 -11.23 -1.53
C ASP A 47 -11.14 -10.83 -0.07
N MET A 48 -11.82 -11.50 0.88
CA MET A 48 -11.60 -11.36 2.32
C MET A 48 -10.62 -12.39 2.89
N LEU A 49 -10.01 -13.24 2.06
CA LEU A 49 -9.08 -14.27 2.54
C LEU A 49 -7.87 -13.65 3.24
N ILE A 50 -7.22 -12.64 2.66
CA ILE A 50 -6.05 -11.98 3.26
C ILE A 50 -6.42 -11.28 4.56
N GLU A 51 -7.58 -10.60 4.61
CA GLU A 51 -8.09 -10.00 5.85
C GLU A 51 -8.35 -11.06 6.92
N SER A 52 -8.90 -12.22 6.55
CA SER A 52 -9.12 -13.34 7.48
C SER A 52 -7.79 -13.90 8.01
N LEU A 53 -6.77 -14.03 7.16
CA LEU A 53 -5.42 -14.45 7.56
C LEU A 53 -4.78 -13.43 8.51
N HIS A 54 -4.98 -12.13 8.28
CA HIS A 54 -4.55 -11.08 9.21
C HIS A 54 -5.20 -11.21 10.59
N LEU A 55 -6.51 -11.46 10.66
CA LEU A 55 -7.20 -11.63 11.93
C LEU A 55 -6.64 -12.83 12.71
N ILE A 56 -6.38 -13.95 12.05
CA ILE A 56 -5.77 -15.13 12.65
C ILE A 56 -4.35 -14.82 13.12
N GLN A 57 -3.52 -14.21 12.27
CA GLN A 57 -2.13 -13.85 12.58
C GLN A 57 -2.06 -12.84 13.74
N ASP A 58 -2.90 -11.81 13.74
CA ASP A 58 -2.91 -10.78 14.77
C ASP A 58 -3.32 -11.36 16.13
N HIS A 59 -4.23 -12.36 16.15
CA HIS A 59 -4.71 -13.01 17.38
C HIS A 59 -3.73 -14.08 17.90
N TYR A 60 -3.37 -15.05 17.05
CA TYR A 60 -2.55 -16.21 17.45
C TYR A 60 -1.05 -15.99 17.23
N LYS A 61 -0.62 -14.85 16.68
CA LYS A 61 0.75 -14.47 16.31
C LYS A 61 1.38 -15.35 15.21
N CYS A 62 0.67 -16.37 14.76
CA CYS A 62 1.08 -17.26 13.67
C CYS A 62 -0.14 -17.95 13.04
N LEU A 63 0.09 -18.55 11.89
CA LEU A 63 -0.89 -19.41 11.21
C LEU A 63 -0.49 -20.88 11.43
N LYS A 64 -1.34 -21.64 12.13
CA LYS A 64 -1.16 -23.09 12.30
C LYS A 64 -2.05 -23.87 11.33
N PRO A 65 -1.67 -25.10 10.94
CA PRO A 65 -2.45 -25.94 10.03
C PRO A 65 -3.91 -26.13 10.46
N LYS A 66 -4.21 -26.25 11.76
CA LYS A 66 -5.58 -26.36 12.26
C LYS A 66 -6.43 -25.14 11.90
N HIS A 67 -5.88 -23.92 12.01
CA HIS A 67 -6.59 -22.69 11.65
C HIS A 67 -6.81 -22.59 10.14
N LEU A 68 -5.78 -22.93 9.32
CA LEU A 68 -5.89 -22.93 7.86
C LEU A 68 -6.89 -23.98 7.36
N THR A 69 -6.97 -25.14 8.02
CA THR A 69 -7.95 -26.19 7.69
C THR A 69 -9.38 -25.76 8.05
N ALA A 70 -9.57 -25.17 9.24
CA ALA A 70 -10.86 -24.62 9.65
C ALA A 70 -11.32 -23.48 8.71
N LEU A 71 -10.38 -22.59 8.32
CA LEU A 71 -10.65 -21.51 7.36
C LEU A 71 -11.06 -22.09 5.98
N SER A 72 -10.41 -23.17 5.53
CA SER A 72 -10.77 -23.87 4.28
C SER A 72 -12.21 -24.40 4.31
N GLU A 73 -12.63 -24.97 5.42
CA GLU A 73 -14.00 -25.47 5.58
C GLU A 73 -15.02 -24.32 5.62
N LEU A 74 -14.73 -23.25 6.37
CA LEU A 74 -15.62 -22.10 6.52
C LEU A 74 -15.79 -21.29 5.23
N THR A 75 -14.72 -21.16 4.45
CA THR A 75 -14.73 -20.38 3.19
C THR A 75 -15.08 -21.22 1.95
N ASN A 76 -15.07 -22.54 2.09
CA ASN A 76 -15.16 -23.48 0.96
C ASN A 76 -14.08 -23.29 -0.11
N LEU A 77 -12.90 -22.75 0.30
CA LEU A 77 -11.72 -22.66 -0.54
C LEU A 77 -10.81 -23.88 -0.31
N PRO A 78 -10.17 -24.44 -1.35
CA PRO A 78 -9.20 -25.51 -1.18
C PRO A 78 -8.09 -25.12 -0.20
N LEU A 79 -7.72 -26.02 0.72
CA LEU A 79 -6.63 -25.78 1.67
C LEU A 79 -5.31 -25.39 0.97
N THR A 80 -5.05 -25.96 -0.21
CA THR A 80 -3.88 -25.63 -1.03
C THR A 80 -3.88 -24.16 -1.47
N GLU A 81 -5.03 -23.60 -1.85
CA GLU A 81 -5.13 -22.19 -2.23
C GLU A 81 -4.94 -21.25 -1.03
N ILE A 82 -5.47 -21.61 0.13
CA ILE A 82 -5.28 -20.85 1.37
C ILE A 82 -3.80 -20.88 1.75
N TYR A 83 -3.17 -22.06 1.72
CA TYR A 83 -1.75 -22.21 2.07
C TYR A 83 -0.83 -21.48 1.09
N GLU A 84 -1.07 -21.57 -0.23
CA GLU A 84 -0.28 -20.86 -1.22
C GLU A 84 -0.41 -19.34 -1.09
N THR A 85 -1.61 -18.85 -0.75
CA THR A 85 -1.84 -17.42 -0.47
C THR A 85 -1.11 -17.02 0.81
N ALA A 86 -1.30 -17.76 1.91
CA ALA A 86 -0.64 -17.45 3.17
C ALA A 86 0.90 -17.46 3.07
N SER A 87 1.47 -18.45 2.37
CA SER A 87 2.94 -18.58 2.22
C SER A 87 3.58 -17.60 1.24
N PHE A 88 2.77 -16.93 0.41
CA PHE A 88 3.26 -15.92 -0.51
C PHE A 88 3.64 -14.61 0.18
N TYR A 89 2.93 -14.25 1.25
CA TYR A 89 3.07 -12.96 1.92
C TYR A 89 3.97 -13.05 3.14
N ALA A 90 5.00 -12.20 3.19
CA ALA A 90 6.06 -12.26 4.22
C ALA A 90 5.59 -11.94 5.65
N HIS A 91 4.43 -11.29 5.80
CA HIS A 91 3.88 -10.97 7.13
C HIS A 91 3.19 -12.15 7.81
N PHE A 92 2.91 -13.23 7.08
CA PHE A 92 2.26 -14.40 7.65
C PHE A 92 3.31 -15.43 8.09
N ASP A 93 3.33 -15.70 9.36
CA ASP A 93 4.21 -16.69 10.01
C ASP A 93 3.52 -18.05 10.05
N ILE A 94 3.89 -18.97 9.15
CA ILE A 94 3.31 -20.31 9.10
C ILE A 94 4.14 -21.25 9.95
N TYR A 95 3.53 -21.85 10.97
CA TYR A 95 4.12 -22.79 11.90
C TYR A 95 3.51 -24.18 11.73
N LYS A 96 4.28 -25.25 12.06
CA LYS A 96 3.72 -26.60 12.17
C LYS A 96 2.84 -26.70 13.41
N GLU A 97 2.04 -27.76 13.49
CA GLU A 97 1.13 -27.94 14.63
C GLU A 97 1.84 -27.98 15.97
N ASP A 98 2.95 -28.74 16.02
CA ASP A 98 3.72 -28.99 17.25
C ASP A 98 4.78 -27.91 17.50
N ASP A 99 4.95 -26.96 16.58
CA ASP A 99 5.89 -25.87 16.79
C ASP A 99 5.43 -24.95 17.92
N ILE A 100 6.39 -24.48 18.72
CA ILE A 100 6.13 -23.44 19.71
C ILE A 100 5.75 -22.14 18.98
N SER A 101 4.61 -21.57 19.33
CA SER A 101 4.18 -20.30 18.76
C SER A 101 5.22 -19.19 19.03
N PRO A 102 5.38 -18.23 18.12
CA PRO A 102 6.33 -17.14 18.33
C PRO A 102 5.97 -16.35 19.59
N PRO A 103 6.96 -15.68 20.21
CA PRO A 103 6.71 -14.79 21.34
C PRO A 103 5.68 -13.72 21.01
N GLU A 104 4.99 -13.22 22.02
CA GLU A 104 3.94 -12.19 21.85
C GLU A 104 4.51 -10.90 21.25
N THR A 105 5.73 -10.52 21.64
CA THR A 105 6.37 -9.31 21.14
C THR A 105 7.39 -9.65 20.07
N THR A 106 7.22 -9.06 18.91
CA THR A 106 8.18 -9.12 17.80
C THR A 106 8.77 -7.74 17.58
N ILE A 107 10.10 -7.69 17.52
CA ILE A 107 10.89 -6.55 17.05
C ILE A 107 11.23 -6.79 15.60
N ARG A 108 10.86 -5.83 14.73
CA ARG A 108 11.22 -5.85 13.32
C ARG A 108 12.26 -4.77 13.04
N VAL A 109 13.42 -5.14 12.55
CA VAL A 109 14.49 -4.21 12.18
C VAL A 109 14.46 -4.01 10.68
N CYS A 110 14.26 -2.77 10.24
CA CYS A 110 14.25 -2.42 8.82
C CYS A 110 15.61 -2.67 8.18
N ASP A 111 15.64 -3.47 7.09
CA ASP A 111 16.84 -3.79 6.30
C ASP A 111 16.95 -2.97 5.00
N GLY A 112 16.12 -1.93 4.84
CA GLY A 112 16.19 -1.03 3.69
C GLY A 112 17.56 -0.35 3.58
N ILE A 113 17.98 -0.02 2.35
CA ILE A 113 19.33 0.49 2.03
C ILE A 113 19.76 1.65 2.92
N THR A 114 18.88 2.61 3.21
CA THR A 114 19.23 3.75 4.08
C THR A 114 19.43 3.33 5.54
N CYS A 115 18.65 2.37 6.03
CA CYS A 115 18.83 1.79 7.37
C CYS A 115 20.15 1.01 7.44
N GLU A 116 20.51 0.28 6.38
CA GLU A 116 21.80 -0.42 6.29
C GLU A 116 22.98 0.55 6.35
N MET A 117 22.91 1.66 5.60
CA MET A 117 23.91 2.73 5.67
C MET A 117 24.03 3.39 7.07
N ASN A 118 23.01 3.26 7.90
CA ASN A 118 22.96 3.79 9.26
C ASN A 118 23.06 2.69 10.33
N GLY A 119 23.61 1.52 9.99
CA GLY A 119 24.03 0.50 10.96
C GLY A 119 22.94 -0.47 11.44
N CYS A 120 21.85 -0.67 10.72
CA CYS A 120 20.78 -1.57 11.14
C CYS A 120 21.25 -3.01 11.38
N LYS A 121 22.25 -3.51 10.65
CA LYS A 121 22.82 -4.86 10.87
C LYS A 121 23.45 -5.02 12.25
N THR A 122 24.20 -4.00 12.69
CA THR A 122 24.78 -3.96 14.04
C THR A 122 23.70 -3.83 15.10
N LEU A 123 22.69 -2.99 14.85
CA LEU A 123 21.54 -2.83 15.73
C LEU A 123 20.75 -4.14 15.88
N GLU A 124 20.45 -4.84 14.78
CA GLU A 124 19.77 -6.15 14.80
C GLU A 124 20.51 -7.16 15.67
N LYS A 125 21.85 -7.27 15.46
CA LYS A 125 22.69 -8.17 16.25
C LYS A 125 22.65 -7.83 17.74
N ASN A 126 22.88 -6.57 18.08
CA ASN A 126 22.89 -6.11 19.47
C ASN A 126 21.52 -6.31 20.15
N LEU A 127 20.43 -6.08 19.43
CA LEU A 127 19.08 -6.37 19.94
C LEU A 127 18.90 -7.86 20.16
N SER A 128 19.27 -8.71 19.21
CA SER A 128 19.16 -10.17 19.36
C SER A 128 19.96 -10.71 20.54
N ASP A 129 21.11 -10.11 20.84
CA ASP A 129 21.97 -10.50 21.96
C ASP A 129 21.45 -9.96 23.31
N SER A 130 20.58 -8.94 23.31
CA SER A 130 20.15 -8.22 24.53
C SER A 130 18.74 -8.52 24.99
N VAL A 131 17.88 -9.10 24.13
CA VAL A 131 16.48 -9.39 24.49
C VAL A 131 16.34 -10.78 25.10
N SER A 132 15.30 -10.96 25.93
CA SER A 132 14.96 -12.24 26.53
C SER A 132 14.23 -13.16 25.55
N SER A 133 14.11 -14.45 25.86
CA SER A 133 13.49 -15.47 25.02
C SER A 133 12.00 -15.23 24.71
N ASN A 134 11.34 -14.32 25.44
CA ASN A 134 9.96 -13.92 25.21
C ASN A 134 9.80 -12.79 24.16
N VAL A 135 10.89 -12.39 23.50
CA VAL A 135 10.91 -11.39 22.43
C VAL A 135 11.61 -11.97 21.21
N ARG A 136 11.01 -11.80 20.05
CA ARG A 136 11.59 -12.21 18.77
C ARG A 136 12.15 -10.99 18.03
N VAL A 137 13.37 -11.09 17.49
CA VAL A 137 13.98 -10.08 16.62
C VAL A 137 14.04 -10.63 15.20
N VAL A 138 13.52 -9.92 14.23
CA VAL A 138 13.49 -10.31 12.82
C VAL A 138 13.79 -9.12 11.92
N ARG A 139 14.31 -9.41 10.73
CA ARG A 139 14.42 -8.40 9.66
C ARG A 139 13.07 -8.12 9.06
N ALA A 140 12.90 -6.91 8.57
CA ALA A 140 11.69 -6.49 7.87
C ALA A 140 12.03 -5.58 6.68
N PRO A 141 11.19 -5.59 5.64
CA PRO A 141 11.35 -4.70 4.51
C PRO A 141 11.25 -3.22 4.92
N CYS A 142 11.52 -2.33 3.97
CA CYS A 142 11.50 -0.89 4.22
C CYS A 142 10.16 -0.43 4.83
N MET A 143 10.22 0.26 5.96
CA MET A 143 9.07 0.76 6.71
C MET A 143 8.65 2.19 6.29
N GLY A 144 9.18 2.71 5.18
CA GLY A 144 8.81 4.02 4.64
C GLY A 144 9.21 5.21 5.53
N ARG A 145 10.28 5.09 6.33
CA ARG A 145 10.79 6.17 7.19
C ARG A 145 12.29 6.40 6.98
N CYS A 146 12.76 6.26 5.73
CA CYS A 146 14.16 6.28 5.37
C CYS A 146 14.89 7.58 5.77
N HIS A 147 14.17 8.69 5.87
CA HIS A 147 14.73 9.98 6.33
C HIS A 147 15.05 10.02 7.83
N GLN A 148 14.66 9.00 8.58
CA GLN A 148 14.85 8.86 10.03
C GLN A 148 15.50 7.51 10.39
N ALA A 149 16.32 6.98 9.49
CA ALA A 149 17.02 5.71 9.68
C ALA A 149 18.09 5.76 10.80
N PRO A 150 18.34 4.63 11.52
CA PRO A 150 17.69 3.32 11.35
C PRO A 150 16.32 3.27 12.01
N VAL A 151 15.45 2.36 11.50
CA VAL A 151 14.07 2.21 11.96
C VAL A 151 13.82 0.82 12.49
N VAL A 152 13.13 0.75 13.62
CA VAL A 152 12.71 -0.50 14.27
C VAL A 152 11.21 -0.42 14.59
N GLU A 153 10.49 -1.50 14.37
CA GLU A 153 9.11 -1.67 14.85
C GLU A 153 9.12 -2.58 16.08
N VAL A 154 8.47 -2.15 17.16
CA VAL A 154 8.18 -2.96 18.32
C VAL A 154 6.67 -3.15 18.41
N GLY A 155 6.21 -4.38 18.25
CA GLY A 155 4.78 -4.65 18.08
C GLY A 155 4.22 -4.04 16.80
N LYS A 156 3.58 -2.87 16.90
CA LYS A 156 3.06 -2.06 15.77
C LYS A 156 3.49 -0.59 15.87
N LYS A 157 4.49 -0.27 16.71
CA LYS A 157 5.01 1.09 16.85
C LYS A 157 6.39 1.21 16.22
N HIS A 158 6.58 2.23 15.36
CA HIS A 158 7.85 2.55 14.76
C HIS A 158 8.69 3.45 15.68
N PHE A 159 9.94 3.06 15.86
CA PHE A 159 10.98 3.85 16.51
C PHE A 159 12.00 4.27 15.45
N VAL A 160 12.23 5.56 15.37
CA VAL A 160 13.09 6.17 14.35
C VAL A 160 14.41 6.62 14.98
N ASN A 161 15.49 6.73 14.20
CA ASN A 161 16.84 6.93 14.71
C ASN A 161 17.15 5.98 15.88
N ALA A 162 16.69 4.73 15.71
CA ALA A 162 16.62 3.75 16.78
C ALA A 162 18.02 3.27 17.20
N ASP A 163 18.18 3.07 18.49
CA ASP A 163 19.28 2.35 19.12
C ASP A 163 18.76 1.30 20.10
N VAL A 164 19.66 0.53 20.69
CA VAL A 164 19.30 -0.54 21.64
C VAL A 164 18.56 0.02 22.85
N SER A 165 18.95 1.20 23.36
CA SER A 165 18.37 1.77 24.57
C SER A 165 16.91 2.20 24.37
N VAL A 166 16.61 2.81 23.22
CA VAL A 166 15.24 3.20 22.83
C VAL A 166 14.35 1.99 22.73
N VAL A 167 14.83 0.90 22.11
CA VAL A 167 14.05 -0.34 21.94
C VAL A 167 13.85 -1.07 23.28
N GLN A 168 14.88 -1.15 24.13
CA GLN A 168 14.75 -1.74 25.47
C GLN A 168 13.74 -0.99 26.33
N LYS A 169 13.80 0.35 26.33
CA LYS A 169 12.81 1.18 27.03
C LYS A 169 11.39 0.91 26.53
N ALA A 170 11.21 0.78 25.22
CA ALA A 170 9.91 0.47 24.63
C ALA A 170 9.36 -0.88 25.08
N LEU A 171 10.22 -1.89 25.25
CA LEU A 171 9.84 -3.20 25.79
C LEU A 171 9.44 -3.12 27.25
N GLU A 172 10.21 -2.41 28.07
CA GLU A 172 9.93 -2.20 29.51
C GLU A 172 8.60 -1.48 29.73
N GLU A 173 8.31 -0.44 28.93
CA GLU A 173 7.09 0.35 29.00
C GLU A 173 5.91 -0.29 28.25
N GLN A 174 6.12 -1.43 27.57
CA GLN A 174 5.13 -2.08 26.68
C GLN A 174 4.57 -1.13 25.61
N ASP A 175 5.42 -0.23 25.10
CA ASP A 175 5.06 0.80 24.15
C ASP A 175 5.04 0.25 22.72
N THR A 176 4.00 -0.52 22.43
CA THR A 176 3.87 -1.32 21.19
C THR A 176 2.79 -0.81 20.22
N LYS A 177 2.04 0.23 20.60
CA LYS A 177 0.89 0.72 19.81
C LYS A 177 1.31 1.87 18.88
N PRO A 178 0.82 1.90 17.63
CA PRO A 178 1.19 2.97 16.70
C PRO A 178 0.75 4.35 17.21
N VAL A 179 1.64 5.32 17.05
CA VAL A 179 1.36 6.73 17.37
C VAL A 179 0.57 7.34 16.22
N ILE A 180 -0.60 7.86 16.53
CA ILE A 180 -1.40 8.60 15.54
C ILE A 180 -0.83 10.02 15.44
N PRO A 181 -0.38 10.45 14.24
CA PRO A 181 0.12 11.81 14.05
C PRO A 181 -1.01 12.85 14.14
N ASN A 182 -0.64 14.11 14.36
CA ASN A 182 -1.57 15.21 14.16
C ASN A 182 -1.81 15.38 12.67
N TYR A 183 -3.06 15.25 12.26
CA TYR A 183 -3.51 15.44 10.87
C TYR A 183 -4.71 16.36 10.81
N ILE A 184 -5.02 16.87 9.64
CA ILE A 184 -6.21 17.70 9.41
C ILE A 184 -7.44 16.79 9.51
N SER A 185 -8.26 17.00 10.56
CA SER A 185 -9.49 16.26 10.80
C SER A 185 -10.58 16.57 9.76
N TYR A 186 -11.64 15.74 9.71
CA TYR A 186 -12.78 16.01 8.85
C TYR A 186 -13.35 17.43 9.05
N ASP A 187 -13.57 17.82 10.32
CA ASP A 187 -14.19 19.12 10.61
C ASP A 187 -13.28 20.29 10.24
N ASP A 188 -11.98 20.19 10.48
CA ASP A 188 -11.01 21.20 10.07
C ASP A 188 -10.88 21.29 8.54
N TYR A 189 -10.93 20.14 7.88
CA TYR A 189 -10.87 20.08 6.42
C TYR A 189 -12.10 20.76 5.78
N VAL A 190 -13.31 20.47 6.28
CA VAL A 190 -14.55 21.10 5.82
C VAL A 190 -14.55 22.60 6.10
N LYS A 191 -14.11 23.01 7.30
CA LYS A 191 -14.00 24.44 7.67
C LYS A 191 -13.11 25.22 6.70
N ASN A 192 -12.09 24.56 6.13
CA ASN A 192 -11.17 25.13 5.14
C ASN A 192 -11.62 24.91 3.68
N GLY A 193 -12.91 24.70 3.45
CA GLY A 193 -13.50 24.57 2.11
C GLY A 193 -13.39 23.17 1.50
N GLY A 194 -13.02 22.16 2.29
CA GLY A 194 -12.99 20.78 1.86
C GLY A 194 -14.34 20.22 1.46
N TYR A 195 -14.34 19.23 0.58
CA TYR A 195 -15.51 18.55 -0.01
C TYR A 195 -16.45 19.44 -0.83
N LYS A 196 -16.12 20.70 -1.06
CA LYS A 196 -16.94 21.59 -1.88
C LYS A 196 -17.03 21.12 -3.33
N ILE A 197 -15.88 20.78 -3.93
CA ILE A 197 -15.84 20.30 -5.34
C ILE A 197 -16.57 18.96 -5.46
N LEU A 198 -16.38 18.06 -4.51
CA LEU A 198 -17.09 16.79 -4.48
C LEU A 198 -18.59 16.98 -4.37
N ASN A 199 -19.06 17.87 -3.50
CA ASN A 199 -20.49 18.19 -3.37
C ASN A 199 -21.05 18.78 -4.68
N ASP A 200 -20.33 19.69 -5.33
CA ASP A 200 -20.72 20.21 -6.65
C ASP A 200 -20.82 19.09 -7.71
N CYS A 201 -19.95 18.07 -7.64
CA CYS A 201 -20.03 16.89 -8.49
C CYS A 201 -21.29 16.06 -8.20
N ILE A 202 -21.56 15.76 -6.93
CA ILE A 202 -22.70 14.95 -6.49
C ILE A 202 -24.03 15.62 -6.85
N GLU A 203 -24.10 16.94 -6.72
CA GLU A 203 -25.28 17.78 -7.09
C GLU A 203 -25.40 18.01 -8.60
N ASN A 204 -24.54 17.38 -9.42
CA ASN A 204 -24.50 17.51 -10.88
C ASN A 204 -24.26 18.97 -11.39
N LYS A 205 -23.58 19.79 -10.59
CA LYS A 205 -23.14 21.15 -10.99
C LYS A 205 -21.86 21.10 -11.83
N LYS A 206 -21.16 19.97 -11.85
CA LYS A 206 -19.94 19.72 -12.63
C LYS A 206 -20.22 18.74 -13.76
N ASP A 207 -19.55 18.97 -14.90
CA ASP A 207 -19.58 18.05 -16.04
C ASP A 207 -18.35 17.12 -15.97
N PRO A 208 -18.54 15.80 -15.89
CA PRO A 208 -17.41 14.86 -15.84
C PRO A 208 -16.43 14.99 -17.00
N MET A 209 -16.91 15.29 -18.20
CA MET A 209 -16.04 15.44 -19.38
C MET A 209 -15.16 16.69 -19.27
N LYS A 210 -15.69 17.80 -18.73
CA LYS A 210 -14.89 19.00 -18.47
C LYS A 210 -13.83 18.76 -17.42
N LEU A 211 -14.13 17.97 -16.35
CA LEU A 211 -13.14 17.61 -15.34
C LEU A 211 -12.03 16.72 -15.94
N ILE A 212 -12.38 15.82 -16.85
CA ILE A 212 -11.38 15.01 -17.59
C ILE A 212 -10.47 15.92 -18.42
N GLU A 213 -11.05 16.86 -19.17
CA GLU A 213 -10.29 17.80 -20.00
C GLU A 213 -9.36 18.68 -19.17
N GLU A 214 -9.82 19.15 -18.02
CA GLU A 214 -9.02 19.95 -17.11
C GLU A 214 -7.85 19.14 -16.54
N MET A 215 -8.08 17.88 -16.17
CA MET A 215 -7.02 16.96 -15.73
C MET A 215 -6.02 16.64 -16.85
N GLU A 216 -6.47 16.54 -18.11
CA GLU A 216 -5.57 16.37 -19.27
C GLU A 216 -4.70 17.62 -19.51
N GLN A 217 -5.31 18.81 -19.44
CA GLN A 217 -4.61 20.08 -19.64
C GLN A 217 -3.60 20.38 -18.53
N SER A 218 -3.89 19.96 -17.28
CA SER A 218 -2.97 20.10 -16.16
C SER A 218 -1.63 19.41 -16.37
N GLY A 219 -1.61 18.36 -17.21
CA GLY A 219 -0.45 17.54 -17.41
C GLY A 219 -0.08 16.65 -16.22
N LEU A 220 -0.99 16.47 -15.25
CA LEU A 220 -0.77 15.53 -14.15
C LEU A 220 -0.62 14.12 -14.69
N ARG A 221 0.48 13.48 -14.33
CA ARG A 221 0.79 12.08 -14.66
C ARG A 221 0.61 11.22 -13.41
N GLY A 222 0.45 9.91 -13.59
CA GLY A 222 0.40 8.97 -12.47
C GLY A 222 1.72 8.99 -11.69
N LEU A 223 1.64 9.35 -10.40
CA LEU A 223 2.81 9.57 -9.54
C LEU A 223 3.24 8.31 -8.76
N GLY A 224 2.74 7.14 -9.16
CA GLY A 224 3.19 5.84 -8.65
C GLY A 224 4.38 5.25 -9.43
N GLY A 225 4.89 5.93 -10.47
CA GLY A 225 6.09 5.51 -11.22
C GLY A 225 5.89 5.37 -12.73
N ALA A 226 4.78 4.82 -13.21
CA ALA A 226 4.54 4.62 -14.65
C ALA A 226 4.30 5.92 -15.44
N GLY A 227 3.91 6.99 -14.77
CA GLY A 227 3.79 8.31 -15.40
C GLY A 227 2.71 8.42 -16.47
N PHE A 228 1.70 7.57 -16.51
CA PHE A 228 0.63 7.66 -17.49
C PHE A 228 -0.24 8.89 -17.23
N PRO A 229 -0.66 9.67 -18.28
CA PRO A 229 -1.48 10.86 -18.09
C PRO A 229 -2.81 10.58 -17.40
N THR A 230 -3.07 11.26 -16.26
CA THR A 230 -4.20 10.99 -15.36
C THR A 230 -5.55 11.19 -16.06
N GLY A 231 -5.77 12.32 -16.73
CA GLY A 231 -7.04 12.58 -17.41
C GLY A 231 -7.34 11.59 -18.53
N ARG A 232 -6.29 11.16 -19.30
CA ARG A 232 -6.46 10.10 -20.32
C ARG A 232 -6.86 8.76 -19.71
N LYS A 233 -6.31 8.41 -18.53
CA LYS A 233 -6.70 7.18 -17.81
C LYS A 233 -8.18 7.24 -17.42
N TRP A 234 -8.66 8.41 -16.93
CA TRP A 234 -10.08 8.62 -16.62
C TRP A 234 -10.96 8.46 -17.85
N ARG A 235 -10.57 9.06 -18.97
CA ARG A 235 -11.30 8.96 -20.26
C ARG A 235 -11.42 7.51 -20.71
N PHE A 236 -10.35 6.73 -20.65
CA PHE A 236 -10.37 5.32 -21.04
C PHE A 236 -11.30 4.49 -20.17
N VAL A 237 -11.16 4.58 -18.85
CA VAL A 237 -12.02 3.82 -17.93
C VAL A 237 -13.50 4.23 -18.08
N ARG A 238 -13.78 5.55 -18.23
CA ARG A 238 -15.16 6.03 -18.40
C ARG A 238 -15.81 5.53 -19.69
N ALA A 239 -15.04 5.27 -20.73
CA ALA A 239 -15.53 4.75 -22.01
C ALA A 239 -15.91 3.25 -21.95
N GLU A 240 -15.42 2.51 -20.96
CA GLU A 240 -15.69 1.09 -20.81
C GLU A 240 -17.08 0.80 -20.23
N ASN A 241 -17.55 -0.44 -20.35
CA ASN A 241 -18.85 -0.86 -19.84
C ASN A 241 -18.93 -0.84 -18.30
N LYS A 242 -20.11 -0.53 -17.77
CA LYS A 242 -20.40 -0.63 -16.33
C LYS A 242 -20.65 -2.10 -15.91
N PRO A 243 -20.47 -2.45 -14.61
CA PRO A 243 -19.97 -1.61 -13.53
C PRO A 243 -18.46 -1.39 -13.64
N ARG A 244 -18.01 -0.17 -13.28
CA ARG A 244 -16.60 0.21 -13.20
C ARG A 244 -16.18 0.29 -11.75
N LEU A 245 -14.91 -0.01 -11.49
CA LEU A 245 -14.32 0.01 -10.16
C LEU A 245 -13.15 0.99 -10.12
N MET A 246 -12.71 1.31 -8.90
CA MET A 246 -11.49 2.06 -8.68
C MET A 246 -10.62 1.35 -7.63
N ALA A 247 -9.31 1.38 -7.80
CA ALA A 247 -8.36 0.90 -6.81
C ALA A 247 -7.29 1.97 -6.55
N ILE A 248 -7.03 2.22 -5.28
CA ILE A 248 -5.95 3.09 -4.82
C ILE A 248 -4.78 2.23 -4.40
N ASN A 249 -3.65 2.47 -5.03
CA ASN A 249 -2.39 1.86 -4.68
C ASN A 249 -1.71 2.68 -3.58
N GLY A 250 -1.84 2.20 -2.35
CA GLY A 250 -1.14 2.69 -1.16
C GLY A 250 -0.03 1.73 -0.70
N ASP A 251 0.42 0.83 -1.60
CA ASP A 251 1.54 -0.08 -1.33
C ASP A 251 2.88 0.58 -1.72
N GLU A 252 3.29 1.57 -0.95
CA GLU A 252 4.54 2.31 -1.12
C GLU A 252 5.74 1.48 -0.62
N GLY A 253 6.00 0.34 -1.29
CA GLY A 253 7.01 -0.65 -0.88
C GLY A 253 8.44 -0.33 -1.30
N GLU A 254 8.66 0.61 -2.23
CA GLU A 254 9.99 0.95 -2.77
C GLU A 254 10.92 1.52 -1.69
N PRO A 255 12.08 0.88 -1.40
CA PRO A 255 13.04 1.42 -0.45
C PRO A 255 13.55 2.81 -0.86
N GLY A 256 13.40 3.77 0.04
CA GLY A 256 13.70 5.19 -0.22
C GLY A 256 12.47 6.04 -0.54
N THR A 257 11.28 5.44 -0.73
CA THR A 257 10.04 6.15 -1.03
C THR A 257 9.13 6.19 0.20
N PHE A 258 8.63 7.37 0.57
CA PHE A 258 7.76 7.61 1.73
C PHE A 258 6.90 8.88 1.59
N LYS A 259 6.62 9.28 0.36
CA LYS A 259 5.82 10.47 0.04
C LYS A 259 4.31 10.27 0.28
N ASP A 260 3.79 9.05 0.05
CA ASP A 260 2.38 8.74 0.26
C ASP A 260 2.05 8.72 1.74
N HIS A 261 2.91 8.13 2.58
CA HIS A 261 2.83 8.22 4.03
C HIS A 261 2.79 9.68 4.49
N HIS A 262 3.64 10.55 3.93
CA HIS A 262 3.69 11.96 4.27
C HIS A 262 2.36 12.68 4.02
N TYR A 263 1.72 12.44 2.89
CA TYR A 263 0.44 13.06 2.57
C TYR A 263 -0.70 12.54 3.44
N LEU A 264 -0.79 11.22 3.58
CA LEU A 264 -1.84 10.59 4.38
C LEU A 264 -1.78 11.03 5.85
N THR A 265 -0.58 11.13 6.43
CA THR A 265 -0.41 11.54 7.84
C THR A 265 -0.60 13.03 8.11
N ARG A 266 -0.84 13.85 7.10
CA ARG A 266 -1.08 15.30 7.22
C ARG A 266 -2.48 15.72 6.82
N ASP A 267 -2.92 15.28 5.64
CA ASP A 267 -4.19 15.69 5.06
C ASP A 267 -4.90 14.50 4.39
N PRO A 268 -5.42 13.54 5.18
CA PRO A 268 -6.10 12.36 4.65
C PRO A 268 -7.38 12.73 3.90
N HIS A 269 -8.05 13.81 4.28
CA HIS A 269 -9.31 14.20 3.64
C HIS A 269 -9.12 14.79 2.24
N ARG A 270 -7.99 15.42 1.98
CA ARG A 270 -7.65 15.85 0.62
C ARG A 270 -7.43 14.67 -0.31
N PHE A 271 -6.79 13.62 0.19
CA PHE A 271 -6.68 12.35 -0.51
C PHE A 271 -8.05 11.72 -0.76
N LEU A 272 -8.91 11.62 0.29
CA LEU A 272 -10.25 11.03 0.17
C LEU A 272 -11.14 11.82 -0.79
N GLU A 273 -11.13 13.15 -0.74
CA GLU A 273 -11.90 13.99 -1.67
C GLU A 273 -11.46 13.78 -3.11
N GLY A 274 -10.14 13.83 -3.38
CA GLY A 274 -9.62 13.62 -4.73
C GLY A 274 -9.92 12.22 -5.28
N MET A 275 -9.84 11.20 -4.44
CA MET A 275 -10.24 9.83 -4.76
C MET A 275 -11.73 9.75 -5.14
N LEU A 276 -12.61 10.36 -4.34
CA LEU A 276 -14.05 10.32 -4.57
C LEU A 276 -14.47 11.14 -5.80
N ILE A 277 -13.79 12.25 -6.09
CA ILE A 277 -14.00 12.99 -7.34
C ILE A 277 -13.63 12.13 -8.54
N ALA A 278 -12.48 11.46 -8.51
CA ALA A 278 -12.06 10.56 -9.57
C ALA A 278 -13.05 9.39 -9.75
N ALA A 279 -13.52 8.80 -8.65
CA ALA A 279 -14.53 7.75 -8.66
C ALA A 279 -15.85 8.22 -9.27
N TRP A 280 -16.31 9.42 -8.90
CA TRP A 280 -17.51 10.03 -9.46
C TRP A 280 -17.37 10.27 -10.97
N VAL A 281 -16.23 10.81 -11.41
CA VAL A 281 -15.97 11.09 -12.83
C VAL A 281 -16.05 9.82 -13.67
N VAL A 282 -15.48 8.69 -13.22
CA VAL A 282 -15.53 7.42 -13.95
C VAL A 282 -16.76 6.58 -13.63
N GLU A 283 -17.65 7.07 -12.76
CA GLU A 283 -18.84 6.38 -12.27
C GLU A 283 -18.52 5.01 -11.66
N ALA A 284 -17.47 4.96 -10.83
CA ALA A 284 -17.10 3.75 -10.10
C ALA A 284 -18.13 3.45 -9.00
N THR A 285 -18.58 2.21 -8.94
CA THR A 285 -19.50 1.74 -7.90
C THR A 285 -18.82 1.50 -6.57
N ASP A 286 -17.54 1.10 -6.64
CA ASP A 286 -16.72 0.73 -5.48
C ASP A 286 -15.29 1.23 -5.67
N VAL A 287 -14.68 1.66 -4.57
CA VAL A 287 -13.26 2.03 -4.47
C VAL A 287 -12.59 1.13 -3.44
N TYR A 288 -11.49 0.53 -3.83
CA TYR A 288 -10.66 -0.31 -2.98
C TYR A 288 -9.37 0.43 -2.64
N ILE A 289 -9.16 0.77 -1.37
CA ILE A 289 -7.90 1.36 -0.89
C ILE A 289 -7.01 0.21 -0.42
N TYR A 290 -5.97 -0.10 -1.16
CA TYR A 290 -4.97 -1.10 -0.78
C TYR A 290 -3.82 -0.40 -0.06
N MET A 291 -3.63 -0.71 1.23
CA MET A 291 -2.65 -0.08 2.09
C MET A 291 -1.66 -1.12 2.62
N ARG A 292 -0.37 -0.83 2.48
CA ARG A 292 0.68 -1.69 3.03
C ARG A 292 0.57 -1.83 4.55
N ASP A 293 0.82 -3.03 5.09
CA ASP A 293 0.70 -3.31 6.53
C ASP A 293 1.78 -2.62 7.38
N GLU A 294 2.88 -2.21 6.76
CA GLU A 294 3.98 -1.47 7.38
C GLU A 294 3.63 0.00 7.71
N TYR A 295 2.39 0.43 7.45
CA TYR A 295 1.87 1.74 7.87
C TYR A 295 0.74 1.60 8.90
N PRO A 296 1.01 1.01 10.09
CA PRO A 296 -0.02 0.72 11.09
C PRO A 296 -0.70 1.98 11.65
N ASP A 297 0.00 3.11 11.68
CA ASP A 297 -0.54 4.42 12.03
C ASP A 297 -1.58 4.87 10.99
N VAL A 298 -1.24 4.83 9.70
CA VAL A 298 -2.14 5.19 8.59
C VAL A 298 -3.37 4.29 8.56
N ILE A 299 -3.18 2.97 8.67
CA ILE A 299 -4.30 2.00 8.71
C ILE A 299 -5.30 2.37 9.80
N LYS A 300 -4.79 2.69 10.99
CA LYS A 300 -5.63 2.97 12.15
C LYS A 300 -6.46 4.25 11.99
N PHE A 301 -5.83 5.38 11.62
CA PHE A 301 -6.59 6.62 11.54
C PHE A 301 -7.40 6.71 10.24
N LEU A 302 -6.90 6.19 9.10
CA LEU A 302 -7.62 6.28 7.84
C LEU A 302 -8.93 5.46 7.87
N LYS A 303 -8.92 4.27 8.48
CA LYS A 303 -10.17 3.52 8.74
C LYS A 303 -11.17 4.34 9.57
N LYS A 304 -10.69 5.07 10.59
CA LYS A 304 -11.53 5.96 11.41
C LYS A 304 -12.11 7.11 10.59
N GLU A 305 -11.28 7.78 9.76
CA GLU A 305 -11.75 8.92 8.96
C GLU A 305 -12.68 8.50 7.82
N ILE A 306 -12.48 7.31 7.25
CA ILE A 306 -13.44 6.73 6.28
C ILE A 306 -14.80 6.50 6.95
N LYS A 307 -14.82 5.93 8.17
CA LYS A 307 -16.07 5.74 8.92
C LYS A 307 -16.78 7.07 9.23
N ILE A 308 -16.02 8.09 9.65
CA ILE A 308 -16.57 9.44 9.85
C ILE A 308 -17.19 9.98 8.55
N LEU A 309 -16.51 9.80 7.42
CA LEU A 309 -16.99 10.25 6.11
C LEU A 309 -18.30 9.54 5.72
N GLU A 310 -18.41 8.24 5.97
CA GLU A 310 -19.65 7.47 5.74
C GLU A 310 -20.79 7.93 6.63
N GLU A 311 -20.53 8.20 7.92
CA GLU A 311 -21.51 8.71 8.89
C GLU A 311 -22.05 10.11 8.53
N LYS A 312 -21.22 10.95 7.87
CA LYS A 312 -21.64 12.30 7.41
C LYS A 312 -22.61 12.27 6.22
N ASN A 313 -22.82 11.11 5.61
CA ASN A 313 -23.83 10.87 4.58
C ASN A 313 -23.85 11.92 3.45
N LEU A 314 -22.68 12.11 2.80
CA LEU A 314 -22.52 13.09 1.71
C LEU A 314 -23.21 12.65 0.39
N ASN A 315 -24.19 11.76 0.43
CA ASN A 315 -24.85 11.19 -0.76
C ASN A 315 -23.89 10.54 -1.77
N ILE A 316 -22.75 10.06 -1.29
CA ILE A 316 -21.76 9.37 -2.12
C ILE A 316 -22.32 7.99 -2.48
N LYS A 317 -22.50 7.72 -3.77
CA LYS A 317 -22.98 6.42 -4.27
C LYS A 317 -21.88 5.34 -4.30
N THR A 318 -20.65 5.75 -4.27
CA THR A 318 -19.47 4.87 -4.33
C THR A 318 -19.18 4.30 -2.94
N ARG A 319 -19.09 2.98 -2.81
CA ARG A 319 -18.69 2.31 -1.57
C ARG A 319 -17.17 2.32 -1.44
N ILE A 320 -16.66 2.52 -0.23
CA ILE A 320 -15.24 2.51 0.07
C ILE A 320 -14.87 1.20 0.78
N HIS A 321 -13.90 0.48 0.24
CA HIS A 321 -13.36 -0.75 0.81
C HIS A 321 -11.90 -0.53 1.18
N PHE A 322 -11.57 -0.68 2.46
CA PHE A 322 -10.20 -0.63 2.91
C PHE A 322 -9.62 -2.04 3.01
N ARG A 323 -8.46 -2.29 2.40
CA ARG A 323 -7.78 -3.59 2.39
C ARG A 323 -6.32 -3.44 2.84
N ARG A 324 -5.87 -4.37 3.67
CA ARG A 324 -4.47 -4.44 4.13
C ARG A 324 -3.64 -5.28 3.15
N GLY A 325 -2.47 -4.79 2.78
CA GLY A 325 -1.41 -5.61 2.23
C GLY A 325 -0.82 -6.54 3.30
N ALA A 326 0.07 -7.44 2.91
CA ALA A 326 0.65 -8.41 3.83
C ALA A 326 2.17 -8.62 3.62
N GLY A 327 2.89 -7.56 3.26
CA GLY A 327 4.35 -7.58 3.15
C GLY A 327 4.88 -8.21 1.87
N ALA A 328 4.27 -7.93 0.72
CA ALA A 328 4.79 -8.34 -0.58
C ALA A 328 5.05 -7.11 -1.45
N TYR A 329 6.34 -6.76 -1.63
CA TYR A 329 6.79 -5.64 -2.46
C TYR A 329 6.16 -5.61 -3.85
N ILE A 330 5.99 -6.80 -4.47
CA ILE A 330 5.39 -6.94 -5.80
C ILE A 330 3.95 -6.39 -5.88
N CYS A 331 3.23 -6.31 -4.77
CA CYS A 331 1.86 -5.77 -4.74
C CYS A 331 1.80 -4.26 -4.96
N GLY A 332 2.93 -3.56 -5.01
CA GLY A 332 3.03 -2.20 -5.56
C GLY A 332 2.84 -2.14 -7.07
N GLU A 333 3.03 -3.24 -7.81
CA GLU A 333 2.66 -3.34 -9.22
C GLU A 333 1.14 -3.44 -9.35
N GLU A 334 0.53 -2.67 -10.28
CA GLU A 334 -0.91 -2.50 -10.35
C GLU A 334 -1.70 -3.81 -10.51
N SER A 335 -1.21 -4.76 -11.31
CA SER A 335 -1.93 -6.03 -11.55
C SER A 335 -1.72 -7.04 -10.41
N SER A 336 -0.56 -7.04 -9.78
CA SER A 336 -0.29 -7.82 -8.56
C SER A 336 -1.15 -7.35 -7.39
N MET A 337 -1.33 -6.03 -7.24
CA MET A 337 -2.26 -5.45 -6.27
C MET A 337 -3.70 -5.96 -6.51
N LEU A 338 -4.14 -6.03 -7.78
CA LEU A 338 -5.47 -6.55 -8.11
C LEU A 338 -5.62 -8.03 -7.72
N GLU A 339 -4.63 -8.87 -8.00
CA GLU A 339 -4.64 -10.28 -7.56
C GLU A 339 -4.72 -10.39 -6.03
N SER A 340 -3.96 -9.55 -5.30
CA SER A 340 -4.02 -9.49 -3.85
C SER A 340 -5.40 -9.04 -3.35
N LEU A 341 -5.99 -8.00 -3.94
CA LEU A 341 -7.35 -7.56 -3.63
C LEU A 341 -8.41 -8.66 -3.89
N GLU A 342 -8.15 -9.57 -4.82
CA GLU A 342 -9.01 -10.72 -5.10
C GLU A 342 -8.76 -11.92 -4.17
N GLY A 343 -7.94 -11.77 -3.13
CA GLY A 343 -7.62 -12.81 -2.16
C GLY A 343 -6.74 -13.93 -2.72
N LYS A 344 -5.81 -13.58 -3.60
CA LYS A 344 -4.88 -14.49 -4.26
C LYS A 344 -3.43 -14.10 -3.97
N ARG A 345 -2.48 -14.92 -4.43
CA ARG A 345 -1.07 -14.50 -4.51
C ARG A 345 -0.94 -13.27 -5.42
N GLY A 346 -0.19 -12.27 -5.01
CA GLY A 346 0.05 -11.04 -5.77
C GLY A 346 0.96 -11.26 -6.97
N LEU A 347 0.59 -12.10 -7.90
CA LEU A 347 1.36 -12.35 -9.12
C LEU A 347 0.93 -11.38 -10.23
N PRO A 348 1.89 -10.77 -10.98
CA PRO A 348 1.55 -9.88 -12.08
C PRO A 348 0.72 -10.58 -13.17
N ARG A 349 -0.22 -9.83 -13.75
CA ARG A 349 -1.02 -10.28 -14.90
C ARG A 349 -0.31 -9.94 -16.22
N HIS A 350 -0.52 -10.78 -17.22
CA HIS A 350 -0.12 -10.43 -18.58
C HIS A 350 -0.93 -9.22 -19.11
N LYS A 351 -0.26 -8.33 -19.83
CA LYS A 351 -0.87 -7.17 -20.48
C LYS A 351 -0.59 -7.24 -21.99
N PRO A 352 -1.53 -7.00 -22.91
CA PRO A 352 -2.97 -6.77 -22.70
C PRO A 352 -3.74 -8.03 -22.20
N PRO A 353 -4.98 -7.90 -21.62
CA PRO A 353 -5.73 -6.65 -21.43
C PRO A 353 -5.20 -5.79 -20.29
N PHE A 354 -5.40 -4.47 -20.40
CA PHE A 354 -5.04 -3.53 -19.34
C PHE A 354 -6.13 -3.46 -18.26
N PRO A 355 -5.79 -3.05 -17.03
CA PRO A 355 -6.77 -2.93 -15.94
C PRO A 355 -7.95 -1.99 -16.24
N SER A 356 -7.75 -1.00 -17.10
CA SER A 356 -8.83 -0.13 -17.59
C SER A 356 -9.93 -0.90 -18.34
N GLN A 357 -9.62 -2.07 -18.89
CA GLN A 357 -10.54 -2.94 -19.63
C GLN A 357 -10.95 -4.14 -18.77
N VAL A 358 -9.98 -4.86 -18.21
CA VAL A 358 -10.18 -6.06 -17.39
C VAL A 358 -9.29 -5.94 -16.13
N GLY A 359 -9.83 -5.29 -15.11
CA GLY A 359 -9.16 -5.04 -13.84
C GLY A 359 -9.69 -5.93 -12.69
N LEU A 360 -10.03 -5.30 -11.57
CA LEU A 360 -10.50 -5.97 -10.36
C LEU A 360 -11.81 -6.72 -10.62
N PHE A 361 -11.86 -7.99 -10.22
CA PHE A 361 -12.99 -8.90 -10.47
C PHE A 361 -13.42 -8.97 -11.94
N GLY A 362 -12.45 -8.81 -12.87
CA GLY A 362 -12.74 -8.80 -14.30
C GLY A 362 -13.49 -7.55 -14.80
N ARG A 363 -13.55 -6.46 -14.00
CA ARG A 363 -14.25 -5.23 -14.33
C ARG A 363 -13.26 -4.12 -14.73
N PRO A 364 -13.68 -3.19 -15.59
CA PRO A 364 -12.88 -1.99 -15.87
C PRO A 364 -12.55 -1.27 -14.56
N THR A 365 -11.26 -1.03 -14.32
CA THR A 365 -10.79 -0.49 -13.04
C THR A 365 -9.86 0.68 -13.26
N LEU A 366 -10.19 1.82 -12.64
CA LEU A 366 -9.28 2.97 -12.52
C LEU A 366 -8.30 2.74 -11.39
N ILE A 367 -7.00 2.66 -11.70
CA ILE A 367 -5.97 2.52 -10.68
C ILE A 367 -5.20 3.83 -10.55
N HIS A 368 -5.06 4.32 -9.31
CA HIS A 368 -4.25 5.50 -9.00
C HIS A 368 -3.40 5.28 -7.74
N ASN A 369 -2.23 5.92 -7.73
CA ASN A 369 -1.42 6.09 -6.54
C ASN A 369 -2.02 7.20 -5.63
N VAL A 370 -1.70 7.16 -4.34
CA VAL A 370 -2.16 8.12 -3.32
C VAL A 370 -1.85 9.57 -3.71
N GLU A 371 -0.60 9.89 -4.06
CA GLU A 371 -0.21 11.26 -4.42
C GLU A 371 -0.95 11.75 -5.66
N THR A 372 -1.21 10.89 -6.64
CA THR A 372 -1.93 11.28 -7.86
C THR A 372 -3.32 11.86 -7.53
N VAL A 373 -4.10 11.17 -6.71
CA VAL A 373 -5.44 11.63 -6.34
C VAL A 373 -5.41 12.79 -5.35
N PHE A 374 -4.36 12.92 -4.55
CA PHE A 374 -4.16 14.04 -3.65
C PHE A 374 -4.11 15.39 -4.38
N TRP A 375 -3.57 15.44 -5.61
CA TRP A 375 -3.52 16.65 -6.44
C TRP A 375 -4.82 17.00 -7.14
N VAL A 376 -5.77 16.06 -7.25
CA VAL A 376 -7.02 16.26 -8.02
C VAL A 376 -7.80 17.48 -7.56
N ARG A 377 -8.08 17.57 -6.25
CA ARG A 377 -8.84 18.71 -5.70
C ARG A 377 -8.18 20.05 -6.04
N GLU A 378 -6.88 20.18 -5.79
CA GLU A 378 -6.19 21.46 -5.92
C GLU A 378 -6.09 21.91 -7.38
N ILE A 379 -5.92 20.95 -8.30
CA ILE A 379 -5.94 21.25 -9.75
C ILE A 379 -7.32 21.75 -10.17
N LEU A 380 -8.39 21.09 -9.72
CA LEU A 380 -9.76 21.50 -10.06
C LEU A 380 -10.20 22.79 -9.37
N GLU A 381 -9.57 23.18 -8.26
CA GLU A 381 -9.83 24.43 -7.55
C GLU A 381 -9.08 25.62 -8.17
N LYS A 382 -7.79 25.41 -8.50
CA LYS A 382 -6.88 26.48 -8.98
C LYS A 382 -6.74 26.53 -10.50
N GLY A 383 -7.20 25.50 -11.19
CA GLY A 383 -7.14 25.37 -12.65
C GLY A 383 -5.90 24.63 -13.15
N ALA A 384 -6.06 24.01 -14.32
CA ALA A 384 -5.01 23.24 -15.00
C ALA A 384 -3.72 24.05 -15.27
N VAL A 385 -3.87 25.31 -15.67
CA VAL A 385 -2.73 26.21 -15.97
C VAL A 385 -1.90 26.45 -14.70
N TRP A 386 -2.55 26.63 -13.55
CA TRP A 386 -1.83 26.79 -12.29
C TRP A 386 -0.88 25.62 -12.06
N PHE A 387 -1.36 24.37 -12.16
CA PHE A 387 -0.50 23.21 -11.93
C PHE A 387 0.59 23.09 -12.99
N SER A 388 0.23 23.19 -14.27
CA SER A 388 1.17 23.00 -15.39
C SER A 388 2.29 24.03 -15.47
N SER A 389 2.10 25.22 -14.87
CA SER A 389 3.09 26.31 -14.87
C SER A 389 4.24 26.12 -13.87
N HIS A 390 4.15 25.15 -12.96
CA HIS A 390 5.17 24.94 -11.93
C HIS A 390 6.41 24.15 -12.39
N GLY A 391 6.38 23.51 -13.55
CA GLY A 391 7.49 22.69 -14.05
C GLY A 391 8.70 23.50 -14.54
N LEU A 392 9.85 22.84 -14.54
CA LEU A 392 11.14 23.34 -15.07
C LEU A 392 11.60 22.48 -16.26
N ASN A 393 12.51 23.02 -17.07
CA ASN A 393 13.12 22.28 -18.19
C ASN A 393 12.11 21.63 -19.15
N GLY A 394 11.01 22.35 -19.45
CA GLY A 394 9.93 21.86 -20.33
C GLY A 394 8.99 20.82 -19.67
N ARG A 395 9.13 20.56 -18.39
CA ARG A 395 8.27 19.68 -17.62
C ARG A 395 7.09 20.44 -17.00
N LYS A 396 6.04 19.71 -16.57
CA LYS A 396 4.81 20.32 -16.04
C LYS A 396 4.52 19.84 -14.63
N GLY A 397 4.08 20.77 -13.79
CA GLY A 397 3.55 20.49 -12.47
C GLY A 397 4.61 20.31 -11.38
N LEU A 398 4.14 19.87 -10.24
CA LEU A 398 4.92 19.60 -9.05
C LEU A 398 5.19 18.11 -8.89
N ARG A 399 6.29 17.77 -8.22
CA ARG A 399 6.66 16.41 -7.83
C ARG A 399 7.06 16.39 -6.38
N THR A 400 6.76 15.28 -5.74
CA THR A 400 7.18 15.04 -4.38
C THR A 400 8.36 14.08 -4.38
N PHE A 401 9.45 14.52 -3.77
CA PHE A 401 10.68 13.76 -3.67
C PHE A 401 10.87 13.25 -2.24
N SER A 402 10.99 11.94 -2.08
CA SER A 402 11.42 11.31 -0.84
C SER A 402 12.93 11.32 -0.77
N VAL A 403 13.52 12.20 0.02
CA VAL A 403 14.99 12.37 0.10
C VAL A 403 15.52 11.76 1.39
N SER A 404 16.44 10.83 1.26
CA SER A 404 17.16 10.18 2.37
C SER A 404 18.65 10.01 2.05
N GLY A 405 19.43 9.50 2.98
CA GLY A 405 20.89 9.38 2.83
C GLY A 405 21.65 10.57 3.42
N ARG A 406 22.77 10.94 2.83
CA ARG A 406 23.76 11.88 3.43
C ARG A 406 23.52 13.35 3.07
N VAL A 407 22.24 13.79 3.05
CA VAL A 407 21.88 15.21 2.93
C VAL A 407 21.65 15.82 4.32
N LYS A 408 21.85 17.16 4.47
CA LYS A 408 21.67 17.84 5.76
C LYS A 408 20.24 17.75 6.28
N ASN A 409 19.25 17.96 5.41
CA ASN A 409 17.83 17.94 5.76
C ASN A 409 17.09 16.88 4.94
N PRO A 410 17.15 15.57 5.30
CA PRO A 410 16.38 14.55 4.65
C PRO A 410 14.87 14.74 4.91
N GLY A 411 14.01 14.10 4.11
CA GLY A 411 12.56 14.19 4.25
C GLY A 411 11.86 14.34 2.92
N VAL A 412 10.55 14.59 2.97
CA VAL A 412 9.73 14.82 1.78
C VAL A 412 9.89 16.27 1.31
N LYS A 413 10.20 16.45 0.03
CA LYS A 413 10.41 17.75 -0.61
C LYS A 413 9.44 17.91 -1.79
N LEU A 414 8.65 18.96 -1.75
CA LEU A 414 7.81 19.35 -2.87
C LEU A 414 8.59 20.33 -3.74
N ALA A 415 8.82 19.98 -5.01
CA ALA A 415 9.58 20.79 -5.94
C ALA A 415 8.99 20.71 -7.37
N PRO A 416 9.36 21.64 -8.27
CA PRO A 416 8.92 21.56 -9.67
C PRO A 416 9.36 20.28 -10.35
N ALA A 417 8.50 19.70 -11.19
CA ALA A 417 8.90 18.63 -12.10
C ALA A 417 10.04 19.10 -12.99
N GLY A 418 11.05 18.25 -13.21
CA GLY A 418 12.23 18.61 -14.00
C GLY A 418 13.33 19.35 -13.23
N ILE A 419 13.23 19.48 -11.90
CA ILE A 419 14.36 19.90 -11.05
C ILE A 419 15.51 18.91 -11.19
N THR A 420 16.76 19.36 -11.08
CA THR A 420 17.92 18.48 -11.05
C THR A 420 18.22 17.98 -9.65
N ILE A 421 18.96 16.85 -9.53
CA ILE A 421 19.36 16.36 -8.20
C ILE A 421 20.26 17.37 -7.48
N LYS A 422 21.10 18.10 -8.21
CA LYS A 422 21.93 19.16 -7.66
C LYS A 422 21.09 20.26 -7.01
N GLN A 423 20.10 20.78 -7.73
CA GLN A 423 19.17 21.79 -7.20
C GLN A 423 18.38 21.25 -6.01
N LEU A 424 17.90 20.00 -6.08
CA LEU A 424 17.15 19.37 -4.98
C LEU A 424 18.00 19.27 -3.70
N ILE A 425 19.29 18.91 -3.82
CA ILE A 425 20.22 18.83 -2.70
C ILE A 425 20.49 20.22 -2.15
N ASP A 426 20.85 21.18 -3.00
CA ASP A 426 21.34 22.49 -2.56
C ASP A 426 20.19 23.37 -2.02
N GLU A 427 19.07 23.46 -2.75
CA GLU A 427 17.98 24.40 -2.44
C GLU A 427 16.97 23.83 -1.42
N TYR A 428 16.71 22.50 -1.47
CA TYR A 428 15.65 21.88 -0.65
C TYR A 428 16.20 21.07 0.53
N CYS A 429 17.45 20.59 0.43
CA CYS A 429 18.04 19.76 1.48
C CYS A 429 19.19 20.44 2.23
N GLY A 430 19.55 21.68 1.88
CA GLY A 430 20.61 22.44 2.54
C GLY A 430 22.03 21.92 2.29
N GLY A 431 22.20 21.10 1.25
CA GLY A 431 23.48 20.51 0.87
C GLY A 431 23.74 19.12 1.47
N ILE A 432 24.95 18.62 1.25
CA ILE A 432 25.44 17.34 1.77
C ILE A 432 25.93 17.51 3.22
N GLN A 433 25.78 16.47 4.04
CA GLN A 433 26.28 16.43 5.42
C GLN A 433 27.81 16.67 5.48
N GLU A 434 28.27 17.30 6.55
CA GLU A 434 29.70 17.53 6.78
C GLU A 434 30.49 16.21 6.77
N GLY A 435 31.69 16.25 6.22
CA GLY A 435 32.56 15.07 6.08
C GLY A 435 32.14 14.11 4.95
N HIS A 436 31.11 14.45 4.15
CA HIS A 436 30.66 13.64 3.04
C HIS A 436 30.76 14.39 1.71
N THR A 437 30.94 13.62 0.63
CA THR A 437 30.95 14.14 -0.74
C THR A 437 29.85 13.44 -1.54
N PHE A 438 29.10 14.18 -2.34
CA PHE A 438 28.10 13.62 -3.23
C PHE A 438 28.75 12.73 -4.28
N LYS A 439 28.39 11.46 -4.31
CA LYS A 439 29.01 10.46 -5.19
C LYS A 439 28.03 9.84 -6.18
N ALA A 440 26.82 9.54 -5.71
CA ALA A 440 25.78 8.89 -6.50
C ALA A 440 24.40 9.10 -5.87
N TYR A 441 23.34 8.82 -6.62
CA TYR A 441 21.96 8.89 -6.16
C TYR A 441 21.08 7.81 -6.84
N LEU A 442 19.96 7.53 -6.20
CA LEU A 442 18.94 6.59 -6.65
C LEU A 442 17.69 7.39 -7.04
N PRO A 443 17.50 7.77 -8.30
CA PRO A 443 16.44 8.72 -8.71
C PRO A 443 15.03 8.14 -8.57
N GLY A 444 14.88 6.83 -8.58
CA GLY A 444 13.61 6.10 -8.50
C GLY A 444 13.52 5.13 -7.32
N GLY A 445 14.34 5.32 -6.29
CA GLY A 445 14.48 4.34 -5.21
C GLY A 445 15.52 3.27 -5.53
N ALA A 446 15.62 2.25 -4.66
CA ALA A 446 16.67 1.24 -4.74
C ALA A 446 16.59 0.36 -5.99
N SER A 447 15.38 0.08 -6.49
CA SER A 447 15.16 -0.75 -7.69
C SER A 447 15.41 -0.01 -9.00
N GLY A 448 15.41 1.32 -8.99
CA GLY A 448 15.51 2.16 -10.19
C GLY A 448 16.92 2.32 -10.77
N GLY A 449 17.95 1.76 -10.11
CA GLY A 449 19.35 1.89 -10.49
C GLY A 449 20.03 3.12 -9.92
N ILE A 450 21.37 3.18 -10.07
CA ILE A 450 22.24 4.20 -9.47
C ILE A 450 22.79 5.13 -10.56
N LEU A 451 22.65 6.44 -10.35
CA LEU A 451 23.32 7.47 -11.16
C LEU A 451 24.52 8.09 -10.42
N PRO A 452 25.66 8.22 -11.09
CA PRO A 452 26.83 8.89 -10.49
C PRO A 452 26.65 10.42 -10.42
N ALA A 453 27.34 11.05 -9.51
CA ALA A 453 27.27 12.51 -9.27
C ALA A 453 27.59 13.35 -10.52
N LYS A 454 28.40 12.84 -11.49
CA LYS A 454 28.65 13.53 -12.75
C LYS A 454 27.41 13.75 -13.63
N LEU A 455 26.29 13.09 -13.30
CA LEU A 455 24.97 13.23 -13.94
C LEU A 455 24.00 14.03 -13.07
N ASP A 456 24.49 14.98 -12.29
CA ASP A 456 23.73 15.76 -11.32
C ASP A 456 22.82 16.84 -11.92
N ASN A 457 22.99 17.12 -13.22
CA ASN A 457 22.22 18.12 -13.95
C ASN A 457 21.06 17.55 -14.80
N ILE A 458 20.79 16.25 -14.70
CA ILE A 458 19.69 15.62 -15.43
C ILE A 458 18.36 16.03 -14.76
N PRO A 459 17.36 16.50 -15.56
CA PRO A 459 16.04 16.81 -15.04
C PRO A 459 15.36 15.57 -14.45
N LEU A 460 14.91 15.62 -13.21
CA LEU A 460 14.19 14.55 -12.54
C LEU A 460 12.71 14.60 -12.93
N ASP A 461 12.33 13.79 -13.91
CA ASP A 461 10.94 13.56 -14.27
C ASP A 461 10.84 12.27 -15.11
N PHE A 462 9.59 11.87 -15.42
CA PHE A 462 9.32 10.78 -16.37
C PHE A 462 9.99 11.06 -17.72
N ASP A 463 10.36 9.99 -18.40
CA ASP A 463 10.96 9.97 -19.75
C ASP A 463 12.43 10.45 -19.84
N THR A 464 12.96 11.21 -18.88
CA THR A 464 14.36 11.68 -18.90
C THR A 464 15.39 10.60 -18.56
N LEU A 465 14.99 9.61 -17.79
CA LEU A 465 15.90 8.56 -17.30
C LEU A 465 15.94 7.34 -18.22
N GLN A 466 15.05 7.25 -19.20
CA GLN A 466 14.99 6.12 -20.15
C GLN A 466 16.25 5.99 -20.99
N GLU A 467 16.82 7.10 -21.46
CA GLU A 467 18.06 7.14 -22.22
C GLU A 467 19.28 6.60 -21.43
N LEU A 468 19.16 6.57 -20.11
CA LEU A 468 20.19 6.06 -19.19
C LEU A 468 19.95 4.61 -18.77
N SER A 469 19.07 3.89 -19.48
CA SER A 469 18.64 2.53 -19.13
C SER A 469 17.93 2.41 -17.78
N LEU A 470 17.46 3.52 -17.21
CA LEU A 470 16.66 3.55 -15.99
C LEU A 470 15.18 3.58 -16.40
N ILE A 471 14.56 2.42 -16.44
CA ILE A 471 13.23 2.24 -17.06
C ILE A 471 12.11 2.70 -16.12
N HIS A 472 12.33 2.75 -14.80
CA HIS A 472 11.29 3.11 -13.83
C HIS A 472 11.79 4.03 -12.72
N ILE A 473 10.98 5.02 -12.43
CA ILE A 473 11.00 5.80 -11.20
C ILE A 473 9.87 5.20 -10.33
N SER A 474 10.19 4.25 -9.47
CA SER A 474 9.35 3.77 -8.37
C SER A 474 8.09 2.91 -8.66
N GLU A 475 8.07 2.04 -9.65
CA GLU A 475 7.17 0.88 -9.59
C GLU A 475 7.97 -0.41 -9.49
N PRO A 476 7.60 -1.34 -8.58
CA PRO A 476 8.16 -2.67 -8.61
C PRO A 476 7.74 -3.35 -9.90
N THR A 477 8.71 -3.67 -10.73
CA THR A 477 8.61 -4.51 -11.90
C THR A 477 7.76 -4.03 -13.09
N ARG A 478 8.40 -3.48 -14.09
CA ARG A 478 8.21 -3.90 -15.46
C ARG A 478 9.37 -4.83 -15.85
N GLN A 479 9.19 -6.12 -15.72
CA GLN A 479 9.91 -7.02 -16.60
C GLN A 479 9.38 -6.74 -18.00
N VAL A 480 10.18 -6.09 -18.80
CA VAL A 480 10.00 -6.08 -20.24
C VAL A 480 10.54 -7.43 -20.71
N PRO A 481 9.79 -8.20 -21.52
CA PRO A 481 10.29 -9.43 -22.10
C PRO A 481 11.49 -9.22 -22.98
#